data_68252d4a1d612becd46ecdfa136b6d2e
#
_entry.id   68252d4a1d612becd46ecdfa136b6d2e
#
_cell.length_a   1.000
_cell.length_b   1.000
_cell.length_c   1.000
_cell.angle_alpha   90.00
_cell.angle_beta   90.00
_cell.angle_gamma   90.00
#
_symmetry.space_group_name_H-M   'P 1'
#
loop_
_entity.id
_entity.type
_entity.pdbx_description
1 polymer ?
#
loop_
_entity_poly.entity_id
_entity_poly.type
_entity_poly.pdbx_seq_one_letter_code
_entity_poly.pdbx_strand_id
1 'polypeptide(L)'
;LERSGVAYLPLHGGKAPSWLIRRMVKLADAIVKIIVDEYGVHEFLRRVSNPFWFQSFGCVLGYDWHSSGVTTVVSGVLRTALKHERHGLAVGGGKGRRSTQTLNDIETIGNLFNLSTSKIEKLKYASRITAKIDNAAIQAGYPLYHHAFIVSEDGDWAVVQQGMNIHDKTARRYHWLSTAIKSYVNEPHTAIVGDAVRKRVLDMTSSKSENCRKVCVDLVKEGPSKVLNALRSIKPRYQESLDRWLSNSSTSYTVDTLYMPFNINWDALKNAYEVKPRNFEELLSIKGIGPATIRGLALISEIIYGTPPSWKDPVKYSFAFGGKDGVPFPVDREAMDEAIEFLVGVIEKAEINDRERMNSLRRLRGYCNIQTCHK
;
A
#
# COMPACT_ATOMS: atom_id res chain seq x y z
N LEU A 1 25.43 -1.46 -24.42
CA LEU A 1 24.69 -1.88 -23.23
C LEU A 1 23.39 -1.07 -23.19
N GLU A 2 22.31 -1.66 -23.68
CA GLU A 2 20.96 -1.10 -23.55
C GLU A 2 20.59 -1.13 -22.05
N ARG A 3 20.56 0.04 -21.44
CA ARG A 3 20.05 0.23 -20.10
C ARG A 3 18.55 0.54 -20.21
N SER A 4 17.71 -0.50 -20.13
CA SER A 4 16.28 -0.34 -20.01
C SER A 4 15.95 0.26 -18.63
N GLY A 5 15.15 1.35 -18.59
CA GLY A 5 14.79 2.06 -17.37
C GLY A 5 13.67 1.39 -16.53
N VAL A 6 13.53 0.07 -16.58
CA VAL A 6 12.61 -0.67 -15.73
C VAL A 6 13.36 -1.02 -14.45
N ALA A 7 13.06 -0.32 -13.37
CA ALA A 7 13.54 -0.70 -12.05
C ALA A 7 12.78 -1.94 -11.59
N TYR A 8 13.30 -3.12 -11.90
CA TYR A 8 12.90 -4.34 -11.23
C TYR A 8 13.25 -4.19 -9.74
N LEU A 9 12.29 -4.43 -8.86
CA LEU A 9 12.54 -4.62 -7.45
C LEU A 9 12.70 -6.10 -7.16
N PRO A 10 13.88 -6.66 -7.41
CA PRO A 10 14.12 -8.06 -7.09
C PRO A 10 14.03 -8.22 -5.57
N LEU A 11 13.38 -9.29 -5.16
CA LEU A 11 13.42 -9.74 -3.78
C LEU A 11 14.85 -10.21 -3.47
N HIS A 12 15.65 -9.35 -2.88
CA HIS A 12 16.95 -9.74 -2.36
C HIS A 12 16.78 -10.36 -0.97
N GLY A 13 17.20 -11.61 -0.82
CA GLY A 13 17.37 -12.24 0.48
C GLY A 13 18.59 -11.62 1.15
N GLY A 14 18.46 -11.26 2.43
CA GLY A 14 19.57 -10.74 3.21
C GLY A 14 19.10 -9.79 4.30
N LYS A 15 19.97 -9.57 5.30
CA LYS A 15 19.79 -8.57 6.34
C LYS A 15 20.80 -7.46 6.10
N ALA A 16 20.35 -6.20 6.20
CA ALA A 16 21.29 -5.07 6.19
C ALA A 16 22.30 -5.23 7.35
N PRO A 17 23.61 -4.99 7.11
CA PRO A 17 24.62 -5.11 8.14
C PRO A 17 24.32 -4.23 9.35
N SER A 18 24.58 -4.71 10.55
CA SER A 18 24.26 -3.96 11.79
C SER A 18 25.00 -2.63 11.91
N TRP A 19 26.21 -2.54 11.36
CA TRP A 19 26.96 -1.28 11.32
C TRP A 19 26.30 -0.24 10.40
N LEU A 20 25.68 -0.66 9.30
CA LEU A 20 24.94 0.20 8.39
C LEU A 20 23.67 0.70 9.06
N ILE A 21 22.89 -0.21 9.65
CA ILE A 21 21.65 0.17 10.37
C ILE A 21 21.93 1.19 11.47
N ARG A 22 22.99 1.04 12.25
CA ARG A 22 23.34 2.05 13.30
C ARG A 22 23.60 3.42 12.71
N ARG A 23 24.26 3.52 11.55
CA ARG A 23 24.49 4.80 10.86
C ARG A 23 23.21 5.38 10.27
N MET A 24 22.40 4.53 9.63
CA MET A 24 21.09 4.93 9.11
C MET A 24 20.20 5.49 10.20
N VAL A 25 20.18 4.88 11.38
CA VAL A 25 19.39 5.34 12.54
C VAL A 25 19.85 6.74 12.99
N LYS A 26 21.16 6.94 13.16
CA LYS A 26 21.69 8.26 13.54
C LYS A 26 21.37 9.36 12.53
N LEU A 27 21.53 9.05 11.25
CA LEU A 27 21.25 10.00 10.17
C LEU A 27 19.73 10.28 10.07
N ALA A 28 18.91 9.25 10.20
CA ALA A 28 17.45 9.42 10.20
C ALA A 28 16.98 10.25 11.40
N ASP A 29 17.52 10.01 12.61
CA ASP A 29 17.24 10.80 13.82
C ASP A 29 17.53 12.28 13.59
N ALA A 30 18.72 12.62 13.04
CA ALA A 30 19.12 14.00 12.78
C ALA A 30 18.24 14.67 11.70
N ILE A 31 17.96 13.97 10.59
CA ILE A 31 17.15 14.52 9.50
C ILE A 31 15.71 14.75 9.98
N VAL A 32 15.11 13.76 10.66
CA VAL A 32 13.72 13.90 11.13
C VAL A 32 13.61 14.99 12.18
N LYS A 33 14.61 15.13 13.09
CA LYS A 33 14.63 16.21 14.08
C LYS A 33 14.52 17.58 13.42
N ILE A 34 15.29 17.84 12.37
CA ILE A 34 15.23 19.12 11.64
C ILE A 34 13.87 19.30 10.95
N ILE A 35 13.35 18.25 10.29
CA ILE A 35 12.05 18.35 9.64
C ILE A 35 10.98 18.72 10.66
N VAL A 36 11.01 18.09 11.82
CA VAL A 36 10.03 18.37 12.88
C VAL A 36 10.20 19.77 13.46
N ASP A 37 11.43 20.20 13.73
CA ASP A 37 11.71 21.50 14.33
C ASP A 37 11.37 22.67 13.40
N GLU A 38 11.66 22.54 12.10
CA GLU A 38 11.44 23.62 11.14
C GLU A 38 10.04 23.59 10.49
N TYR A 39 9.46 22.40 10.30
CA TYR A 39 8.23 22.24 9.51
C TYR A 39 7.11 21.52 10.26
N GLY A 40 7.38 20.95 11.43
CA GLY A 40 6.42 20.23 12.25
C GLY A 40 6.23 18.75 11.89
N VAL A 41 5.57 18.03 12.81
CA VAL A 41 5.32 16.59 12.68
C VAL A 41 4.45 16.23 11.47
N HIS A 42 3.50 17.10 11.12
CA HIS A 42 2.59 16.88 10.00
C HIS A 42 3.32 16.88 8.66
N GLU A 43 4.32 17.76 8.52
CA GLU A 43 5.16 17.80 7.30
C GLU A 43 5.95 16.50 7.15
N PHE A 44 6.49 15.94 8.23
CA PHE A 44 7.14 14.64 8.16
C PHE A 44 6.17 13.54 7.72
N LEU A 45 4.94 13.49 8.26
CA LEU A 45 3.92 12.53 7.83
C LEU A 45 3.57 12.70 6.35
N ARG A 46 3.43 13.94 5.89
CA ARG A 46 3.18 14.26 4.48
C ARG A 46 4.32 13.76 3.59
N ARG A 47 5.57 14.01 3.98
CA ARG A 47 6.76 13.57 3.22
C ARG A 47 6.88 12.05 3.17
N VAL A 48 6.74 11.36 4.28
CA VAL A 48 6.85 9.89 4.30
C VAL A 48 5.72 9.21 3.50
N SER A 49 4.58 9.87 3.33
CA SER A 49 3.49 9.40 2.48
C SER A 49 3.69 9.72 0.99
N ASN A 50 4.71 10.54 0.63
CA ASN A 50 5.11 10.79 -0.75
C ASN A 50 6.11 9.69 -1.18
N PRO A 51 5.84 8.93 -2.26
CA PRO A 51 6.68 7.81 -2.66
C PRO A 51 8.07 8.24 -3.15
N PHE A 52 8.18 9.40 -3.77
CA PHE A 52 9.45 9.93 -4.27
C PHE A 52 10.35 10.34 -3.11
N TRP A 53 9.80 11.11 -2.16
CA TRP A 53 10.54 11.49 -0.97
C TRP A 53 10.98 10.27 -0.16
N PHE A 54 10.08 9.31 0.05
CA PHE A 54 10.39 8.08 0.79
C PHE A 54 11.55 7.31 0.14
N GLN A 55 11.56 7.23 -1.18
CA GLN A 55 12.63 6.57 -1.93
C GLN A 55 13.95 7.32 -1.81
N SER A 56 13.94 8.65 -2.01
CA SER A 56 15.10 9.52 -1.89
C SER A 56 15.68 9.50 -0.47
N PHE A 57 14.82 9.49 0.54
CA PHE A 57 15.23 9.36 1.94
C PHE A 57 15.96 8.03 2.19
N GLY A 58 15.45 6.92 1.64
CA GLY A 58 16.16 5.63 1.70
C GLY A 58 17.56 5.68 1.10
N CYS A 59 17.72 6.36 -0.04
CA CYS A 59 19.03 6.56 -0.69
C CYS A 59 19.97 7.44 0.15
N VAL A 60 19.46 8.53 0.72
CA VAL A 60 20.23 9.40 1.63
C VAL A 60 20.75 8.62 2.82
N LEU A 61 19.91 7.76 3.39
CA LEU A 61 20.31 6.90 4.50
C LEU A 61 21.38 5.86 4.09
N GLY A 62 21.61 5.65 2.79
CA GLY A 62 22.63 4.75 2.27
C GLY A 62 22.13 3.35 1.96
N TYR A 63 20.82 3.19 1.76
CA TYR A 63 20.25 1.93 1.30
C TYR A 63 20.10 1.89 -0.22
N ASP A 64 20.20 0.69 -0.79
CA ASP A 64 20.06 0.47 -2.23
C ASP A 64 18.64 0.82 -2.71
N TRP A 65 18.56 1.67 -3.72
CA TRP A 65 17.31 2.24 -4.23
C TRP A 65 16.54 1.32 -5.20
N HIS A 66 17.14 0.24 -5.65
CA HIS A 66 16.51 -0.74 -6.55
C HIS A 66 15.88 -1.95 -5.84
N SER A 67 15.72 -1.91 -4.53
CA SER A 67 15.31 -3.07 -3.76
C SER A 67 13.97 -2.87 -3.07
N SER A 68 13.10 -3.89 -3.11
CA SER A 68 11.92 -3.98 -2.25
C SER A 68 12.28 -3.88 -0.75
N GLY A 69 13.55 -4.12 -0.43
CA GLY A 69 14.12 -3.96 0.89
C GLY A 69 14.06 -2.54 1.43
N VAL A 70 14.07 -1.50 0.57
CA VAL A 70 13.97 -0.08 0.98
C VAL A 70 12.80 0.12 1.93
N THR A 71 11.59 -0.33 1.58
CA THR A 71 10.40 -0.16 2.40
C THR A 71 10.59 -0.72 3.81
N THR A 72 11.07 -1.95 3.91
CA THR A 72 11.18 -2.67 5.18
C THR A 72 12.34 -2.16 6.03
N VAL A 73 13.45 -1.78 5.40
CA VAL A 73 14.64 -1.28 6.09
C VAL A 73 14.41 0.16 6.56
N VAL A 74 13.92 1.04 5.71
CA VAL A 74 13.63 2.44 6.09
C VAL A 74 12.60 2.51 7.21
N SER A 75 11.49 1.75 7.10
CA SER A 75 10.51 1.68 8.19
C SER A 75 11.09 1.14 9.49
N GLY A 76 11.98 0.15 9.42
CA GLY A 76 12.68 -0.39 10.58
C GLY A 76 13.66 0.61 11.20
N VAL A 77 14.37 1.36 10.37
CA VAL A 77 15.25 2.47 10.79
C VAL A 77 14.45 3.56 11.48
N LEU A 78 13.35 4.02 10.86
CA LEU A 78 12.46 5.03 11.45
C LEU A 78 11.89 4.57 12.79
N ARG A 79 11.50 3.30 12.91
CA ARG A 79 11.00 2.75 14.17
C ARG A 79 12.04 2.84 15.31
N THR A 80 13.31 2.73 14.98
CA THR A 80 14.40 2.82 15.96
C THR A 80 14.83 4.25 16.22
N ALA A 81 14.84 5.09 15.19
CA ALA A 81 15.28 6.48 15.24
C ALA A 81 14.25 7.39 15.93
N LEU A 82 12.95 7.23 15.62
CA LEU A 82 11.91 8.09 16.15
C LEU A 82 11.68 7.81 17.64
N LYS A 83 11.76 8.88 18.42
CA LYS A 83 11.50 8.90 19.86
C LYS A 83 10.39 9.89 20.14
N HIS A 84 9.39 9.47 20.91
CA HIS A 84 8.22 10.29 21.20
C HIS A 84 8.61 11.62 21.87
N GLU A 85 9.57 11.60 22.83
CA GLU A 85 10.00 12.80 23.54
C GLU A 85 10.79 13.79 22.65
N ARG A 86 11.43 13.28 21.60
CA ARG A 86 12.32 14.07 20.75
C ARG A 86 11.66 14.55 19.46
N HIS A 87 10.79 13.74 18.90
CA HIS A 87 10.24 13.97 17.57
C HIS A 87 8.72 14.16 17.56
N GLY A 88 8.01 13.89 18.67
CA GLY A 88 6.55 13.85 18.67
C GLY A 88 6.00 12.77 17.72
N LEU A 89 6.80 11.76 17.39
CA LEU A 89 6.50 10.72 16.40
C LEU A 89 6.89 9.33 16.92
N ALA A 90 6.12 8.31 16.56
CA ALA A 90 6.45 6.92 16.84
C ALA A 90 5.98 5.99 15.71
N VAL A 91 6.59 4.79 15.62
CA VAL A 91 6.26 3.79 14.57
C VAL A 91 5.86 2.47 15.19
N GLY A 92 4.65 2.01 14.86
CA GLY A 92 4.15 0.67 15.16
C GLY A 92 4.26 -0.26 13.94
N GLY A 93 4.25 -1.57 14.20
CA GLY A 93 4.26 -2.58 13.14
C GLY A 93 5.64 -2.89 12.57
N GLY A 94 5.68 -3.33 11.31
CA GLY A 94 6.89 -3.73 10.61
C GLY A 94 6.73 -4.94 9.70
N LYS A 95 7.81 -5.69 9.46
CA LYS A 95 7.84 -6.84 8.54
C LYS A 95 7.39 -8.15 9.21
N GLY A 96 6.64 -8.98 8.49
CA GLY A 96 6.25 -10.35 8.89
C GLY A 96 5.50 -10.38 10.22
N ARG A 97 5.94 -11.18 11.18
CA ARG A 97 5.30 -11.28 12.53
C ARG A 97 5.17 -9.93 13.24
N ARG A 98 6.01 -8.96 12.91
CA ARG A 98 5.94 -7.63 13.51
C ARG A 98 4.69 -6.86 13.05
N SER A 99 4.23 -7.07 11.82
CA SER A 99 3.00 -6.45 11.32
C SER A 99 1.76 -6.89 12.11
N THR A 100 1.75 -8.09 12.69
CA THR A 100 0.63 -8.57 13.51
C THR A 100 0.58 -7.93 14.91
N GLN A 101 1.66 -7.25 15.33
CA GLN A 101 1.74 -6.55 16.62
C GLN A 101 1.33 -5.07 16.51
N THR A 102 1.01 -4.60 15.32
CA THR A 102 0.75 -3.15 15.08
C THR A 102 -0.33 -2.59 16.00
N LEU A 103 -1.39 -3.34 16.30
CA LEU A 103 -2.47 -2.87 17.17
C LEU A 103 -2.02 -2.68 18.62
N ASN A 104 -1.18 -3.59 19.13
CA ASN A 104 -0.57 -3.47 20.46
C ASN A 104 0.45 -2.32 20.50
N ASP A 105 1.25 -2.17 19.42
CA ASP A 105 2.17 -1.05 19.29
C ASP A 105 1.40 0.30 19.29
N ILE A 106 0.26 0.41 18.58
CA ILE A 106 -0.60 1.61 18.56
C ILE A 106 -1.15 1.93 19.95
N GLU A 107 -1.58 0.92 20.71
CA GLU A 107 -2.05 1.12 22.08
C GLU A 107 -0.94 1.67 22.99
N THR A 108 0.24 1.07 22.91
CA THR A 108 1.43 1.53 23.66
C THR A 108 1.80 2.97 23.27
N ILE A 109 1.86 3.26 21.97
CA ILE A 109 2.18 4.60 21.44
C ILE A 109 1.12 5.62 21.86
N GLY A 110 -0.17 5.27 21.74
CA GLY A 110 -1.26 6.16 22.13
C GLY A 110 -1.21 6.52 23.62
N ASN A 111 -0.86 5.57 24.48
CA ASN A 111 -0.67 5.81 25.90
C ASN A 111 0.57 6.69 26.18
N LEU A 112 1.68 6.51 25.44
CA LEU A 112 2.86 7.35 25.56
C LEU A 112 2.59 8.81 25.16
N PHE A 113 1.73 9.03 24.18
CA PHE A 113 1.28 10.37 23.74
C PHE A 113 0.07 10.90 24.55
N ASN A 114 -0.38 10.20 25.58
CA ASN A 114 -1.56 10.56 26.38
C ASN A 114 -2.84 10.78 25.51
N LEU A 115 -2.97 10.02 24.43
CA LEU A 115 -4.16 10.09 23.58
C LEU A 115 -5.37 9.46 24.29
N SER A 116 -6.56 10.03 24.05
CA SER A 116 -7.79 9.45 24.58
C SER A 116 -8.03 8.04 24.04
N THR A 117 -8.69 7.18 24.83
CA THR A 117 -9.07 5.83 24.42
C THR A 117 -9.81 5.81 23.09
N SER A 118 -10.73 6.78 22.87
CA SER A 118 -11.46 6.93 21.61
C SER A 118 -10.50 7.19 20.43
N LYS A 119 -9.45 7.97 20.62
CA LYS A 119 -8.46 8.26 19.59
C LYS A 119 -7.59 7.05 19.30
N ILE A 120 -7.18 6.31 20.33
CA ILE A 120 -6.44 5.04 20.20
C ILE A 120 -7.27 4.02 19.39
N GLU A 121 -8.56 3.86 19.68
CA GLU A 121 -9.41 2.93 18.93
C GLU A 121 -9.60 3.37 17.47
N LYS A 122 -9.67 4.67 17.18
CA LYS A 122 -9.68 5.19 15.80
C LYS A 122 -8.37 4.88 15.08
N LEU A 123 -7.21 4.98 15.72
CA LEU A 123 -5.92 4.60 15.15
C LEU A 123 -5.83 3.09 14.87
N LYS A 124 -6.30 2.27 15.80
CA LYS A 124 -6.41 0.81 15.60
C LYS A 124 -7.34 0.47 14.43
N TYR A 125 -8.46 1.17 14.33
CA TYR A 125 -9.38 1.02 13.20
C TYR A 125 -8.69 1.39 11.89
N ALA A 126 -8.02 2.54 11.82
CA ALA A 126 -7.30 3.01 10.65
C ALA A 126 -6.24 1.98 10.19
N SER A 127 -5.47 1.42 11.12
CA SER A 127 -4.49 0.38 10.84
C SER A 127 -5.14 -0.88 10.26
N ARG A 128 -6.25 -1.34 10.83
CA ARG A 128 -6.97 -2.52 10.33
C ARG A 128 -7.56 -2.28 8.94
N ILE A 129 -8.23 -1.15 8.74
CA ILE A 129 -8.96 -0.90 7.49
C ILE A 129 -7.99 -0.65 6.33
N THR A 130 -6.89 0.06 6.53
CA THR A 130 -5.87 0.27 5.48
C THR A 130 -5.27 -1.06 5.02
N ALA A 131 -4.88 -1.94 5.97
CA ALA A 131 -4.37 -3.27 5.64
C ALA A 131 -5.44 -4.12 4.93
N LYS A 132 -6.69 -4.01 5.34
CA LYS A 132 -7.81 -4.74 4.74
C LYS A 132 -8.05 -4.33 3.28
N ILE A 133 -8.01 -3.03 3.02
CA ILE A 133 -8.21 -2.49 1.68
C ILE A 133 -7.10 -2.95 0.73
N ASP A 134 -5.84 -2.82 1.12
CA ASP A 134 -4.71 -3.18 0.26
C ASP A 134 -4.59 -4.69 0.03
N ASN A 135 -5.18 -5.50 0.90
CA ASN A 135 -5.16 -6.95 0.75
C ASN A 135 -6.45 -7.53 0.12
N ALA A 136 -7.60 -6.88 0.30
CA ALA A 136 -8.90 -7.44 -0.12
C ALA A 136 -9.62 -6.59 -1.17
N ALA A 137 -9.56 -5.27 -1.11
CA ALA A 137 -10.23 -4.40 -2.07
C ALA A 137 -9.39 -4.12 -3.32
N ILE A 138 -8.05 -4.24 -3.24
CA ILE A 138 -7.14 -4.19 -4.39
C ILE A 138 -6.50 -5.57 -4.55
N GLN A 139 -6.84 -6.27 -5.62
CA GLN A 139 -6.40 -7.66 -5.84
C GLN A 139 -5.49 -7.76 -7.06
N ALA A 140 -4.26 -7.31 -6.89
CA ALA A 140 -3.21 -7.33 -7.92
C ALA A 140 -2.21 -8.51 -7.77
N GLY A 141 -2.46 -9.42 -6.82
CA GLY A 141 -1.56 -10.55 -6.56
C GLY A 141 -0.39 -10.23 -5.62
N TYR A 142 -0.53 -9.21 -4.77
CA TYR A 142 0.49 -8.77 -3.82
C TYR A 142 -0.03 -8.85 -2.36
N PRO A 143 -0.12 -10.06 -1.75
CA PRO A 143 -0.51 -10.19 -0.35
C PRO A 143 0.45 -9.39 0.55
N LEU A 144 -0.11 -8.68 1.53
CA LEU A 144 0.66 -7.85 2.44
C LEU A 144 1.55 -8.70 3.35
N TYR A 145 2.80 -8.26 3.52
CA TYR A 145 3.76 -8.84 4.46
C TYR A 145 4.46 -7.80 5.33
N HIS A 146 4.27 -6.52 5.03
CA HIS A 146 4.83 -5.38 5.76
C HIS A 146 3.76 -4.33 6.00
N HIS A 147 3.68 -3.83 7.22
CA HIS A 147 2.78 -2.77 7.63
C HIS A 147 3.45 -1.90 8.68
N ALA A 148 3.81 -0.68 8.33
CA ALA A 148 4.37 0.33 9.23
C ALA A 148 3.36 1.46 9.41
N PHE A 149 3.01 1.72 10.66
CA PHE A 149 2.04 2.74 11.07
C PHE A 149 2.77 3.82 11.87
N ILE A 150 2.91 5.02 11.31
CA ILE A 150 3.62 6.15 11.89
C ILE A 150 2.58 7.09 12.49
N VAL A 151 2.73 7.42 13.76
CA VAL A 151 1.76 8.22 14.53
C VAL A 151 2.46 9.46 15.09
N SER A 152 1.81 10.63 15.00
CA SER A 152 2.20 11.84 15.70
C SER A 152 1.54 11.95 17.07
N GLU A 153 2.08 12.80 17.92
CA GLU A 153 1.52 13.11 19.24
C GLU A 153 0.10 13.66 19.18
N ASP A 154 -0.30 14.29 18.08
CA ASP A 154 -1.67 14.75 17.84
C ASP A 154 -2.61 13.64 17.41
N GLY A 155 -2.07 12.45 17.10
CA GLY A 155 -2.81 11.27 16.60
C GLY A 155 -3.11 11.33 15.11
N ASP A 156 -2.43 12.18 14.34
CA ASP A 156 -2.35 12.03 12.90
C ASP A 156 -1.38 10.91 12.54
N TRP A 157 -1.52 10.35 11.35
CA TRP A 157 -0.76 9.17 10.98
C TRP A 157 -0.47 9.07 9.48
N ALA A 158 0.59 8.34 9.19
CA ALA A 158 0.89 7.85 7.85
C ALA A 158 1.11 6.33 7.89
N VAL A 159 0.72 5.64 6.82
CA VAL A 159 0.97 4.20 6.67
C VAL A 159 1.80 3.95 5.43
N VAL A 160 2.82 3.13 5.60
CA VAL A 160 3.58 2.55 4.50
C VAL A 160 3.50 1.04 4.62
N GLN A 161 2.83 0.41 3.66
CA GLN A 161 2.72 -1.05 3.62
C GLN A 161 3.26 -1.59 2.30
N GLN A 162 3.57 -2.88 2.30
CA GLN A 162 4.09 -3.54 1.12
C GLN A 162 3.54 -4.95 1.00
N GLY A 163 3.02 -5.24 -0.18
CA GLY A 163 2.69 -6.58 -0.63
C GLY A 163 3.80 -7.17 -1.51
N MET A 164 3.85 -8.48 -1.62
CA MET A 164 4.85 -9.21 -2.39
C MET A 164 4.22 -10.28 -3.25
N ASN A 165 4.60 -10.32 -4.51
CA ASN A 165 4.33 -11.44 -5.40
C ASN A 165 5.58 -12.34 -5.46
N ILE A 166 5.47 -13.53 -4.89
CA ILE A 166 6.60 -14.47 -4.81
C ILE A 166 6.91 -15.08 -6.19
N HIS A 167 5.89 -15.27 -7.04
CA HIS A 167 6.05 -15.88 -8.36
C HIS A 167 6.86 -14.98 -9.29
N ASP A 168 6.51 -13.69 -9.32
CA ASP A 168 7.19 -12.72 -10.17
C ASP A 168 8.39 -12.06 -9.49
N LYS A 169 8.59 -12.34 -8.20
CA LYS A 169 9.64 -11.73 -7.35
C LYS A 169 9.57 -10.20 -7.34
N THR A 170 8.36 -9.66 -7.33
CA THR A 170 8.08 -8.21 -7.36
C THR A 170 7.33 -7.77 -6.12
N ALA A 171 7.36 -6.48 -5.83
CA ALA A 171 6.69 -5.88 -4.67
C ALA A 171 5.79 -4.71 -5.09
N ARG A 172 4.80 -4.41 -4.26
CA ARG A 172 3.95 -3.24 -4.39
C ARG A 172 3.87 -2.53 -3.05
N ARG A 173 4.13 -1.22 -3.05
CA ARG A 173 4.09 -0.37 -1.86
C ARG A 173 2.89 0.55 -1.92
N TYR A 174 2.22 0.69 -0.78
CA TYR A 174 1.05 1.54 -0.60
C TYR A 174 1.37 2.62 0.43
N HIS A 175 0.99 3.86 0.11
CA HIS A 175 1.17 5.02 0.96
C HIS A 175 -0.19 5.62 1.33
N TRP A 176 -0.35 5.94 2.61
CA TRP A 176 -1.55 6.53 3.17
C TRP A 176 -1.19 7.70 4.08
N LEU A 177 -2.06 8.71 4.13
CA LEU A 177 -1.93 9.86 5.01
C LEU A 177 -3.29 10.21 5.60
N SER A 178 -3.40 10.30 6.93
CA SER A 178 -4.66 10.57 7.65
C SER A 178 -5.36 11.82 7.15
N THR A 179 -4.63 12.91 6.95
CA THR A 179 -5.16 14.21 6.54
C THR A 179 -5.60 14.27 5.07
N ALA A 180 -5.20 13.29 4.25
CA ALA A 180 -5.60 13.21 2.84
C ALA A 180 -6.84 12.33 2.62
N ILE A 181 -7.24 11.52 3.61
CA ILE A 181 -8.34 10.56 3.47
C ILE A 181 -9.68 11.27 3.60
N LYS A 182 -10.47 11.22 2.52
CA LYS A 182 -11.89 11.60 2.52
C LYS A 182 -12.81 10.40 2.70
N SER A 183 -12.40 9.24 2.24
CA SER A 183 -13.09 7.95 2.33
C SER A 183 -12.04 6.85 2.29
N TYR A 184 -12.15 5.84 3.16
CA TYR A 184 -11.25 4.69 3.12
C TYR A 184 -11.42 3.83 1.86
N VAL A 185 -12.60 3.83 1.27
CA VAL A 185 -12.96 2.93 0.15
C VAL A 185 -13.05 3.62 -1.21
N ASN A 186 -12.78 4.93 -1.30
CA ASN A 186 -12.83 5.66 -2.55
C ASN A 186 -11.56 6.47 -2.78
N GLU A 187 -10.66 5.94 -3.61
CA GLU A 187 -9.35 6.52 -3.97
C GLU A 187 -8.54 7.04 -2.76
N PRO A 188 -8.35 6.21 -1.71
CA PRO A 188 -7.86 6.70 -0.42
C PRO A 188 -6.35 6.90 -0.34
N HIS A 189 -5.59 6.29 -1.25
CA HIS A 189 -4.13 6.28 -1.20
C HIS A 189 -3.53 7.61 -1.66
N THR A 190 -2.50 8.08 -0.98
CA THR A 190 -1.62 9.13 -1.50
C THR A 190 -0.82 8.59 -2.68
N ALA A 191 -0.37 7.33 -2.59
CA ALA A 191 0.31 6.67 -3.71
C ALA A 191 0.21 5.14 -3.63
N ILE A 192 0.19 4.50 -4.81
CA ILE A 192 0.42 3.07 -4.99
C ILE A 192 1.60 2.94 -5.95
N VAL A 193 2.66 2.29 -5.49
CA VAL A 193 3.94 2.18 -6.20
C VAL A 193 4.23 0.74 -6.54
N GLY A 194 4.58 0.48 -7.78
CA GLY A 194 4.96 -0.85 -8.25
C GLY A 194 5.87 -0.76 -9.47
N ASP A 195 6.57 -1.83 -9.77
CA ASP A 195 7.47 -1.96 -10.90
C ASP A 195 6.76 -2.34 -12.21
N ALA A 196 5.51 -2.77 -12.13
CA ALA A 196 4.73 -3.15 -13.30
C ALA A 196 3.25 -2.81 -13.12
N VAL A 197 2.60 -2.42 -14.20
CA VAL A 197 1.14 -2.36 -14.31
C VAL A 197 0.61 -3.74 -14.70
N ARG A 198 -0.30 -4.29 -13.91
CA ARG A 198 -0.95 -5.56 -14.22
C ARG A 198 -2.09 -5.33 -15.21
N LYS A 199 -2.25 -6.26 -16.15
CA LYS A 199 -3.29 -6.16 -17.20
C LYS A 199 -4.70 -6.13 -16.62
N ARG A 200 -4.92 -6.84 -15.50
CA ARG A 200 -6.24 -6.95 -14.88
C ARG A 200 -6.10 -7.05 -13.36
N VAL A 201 -6.66 -6.07 -12.66
CA VAL A 201 -6.65 -5.95 -11.20
C VAL A 201 -8.05 -5.63 -10.73
N LEU A 202 -8.60 -6.39 -9.80
CA LEU A 202 -9.81 -5.97 -9.13
C LEU A 202 -9.47 -4.77 -8.23
N ASP A 203 -10.02 -3.61 -8.59
CA ASP A 203 -9.87 -2.38 -7.81
C ASP A 203 -11.23 -1.88 -7.34
N MET A 204 -11.58 -2.28 -6.13
CA MET A 204 -12.80 -1.84 -5.45
C MET A 204 -12.64 -0.44 -4.84
N THR A 205 -11.44 0.16 -4.90
CA THR A 205 -11.22 1.53 -4.39
C THR A 205 -11.43 2.60 -5.45
N SER A 206 -11.49 2.23 -6.72
CA SER A 206 -11.77 3.16 -7.80
C SER A 206 -13.16 3.81 -7.66
N SER A 207 -13.28 5.07 -8.02
CA SER A 207 -14.57 5.77 -8.15
C SER A 207 -15.53 5.02 -9.09
N LYS A 208 -15.00 4.37 -10.14
CA LYS A 208 -15.77 3.54 -11.06
C LYS A 208 -16.42 2.30 -10.41
N SER A 209 -15.89 1.85 -9.28
CA SER A 209 -16.43 0.70 -8.52
C SER A 209 -17.54 1.08 -7.54
N GLU A 210 -17.98 2.34 -7.48
CA GLU A 210 -18.95 2.80 -6.50
C GLU A 210 -20.26 2.00 -6.53
N ASN A 211 -20.84 1.81 -7.69
CA ASN A 211 -22.09 1.05 -7.83
C ASN A 211 -21.87 -0.43 -7.51
N CYS A 212 -20.75 -1.02 -7.92
CA CYS A 212 -20.39 -2.39 -7.56
C CYS A 212 -20.26 -2.54 -6.03
N ARG A 213 -19.67 -1.58 -5.32
CA ARG A 213 -19.61 -1.57 -3.84
C ARG A 213 -20.99 -1.58 -3.21
N LYS A 214 -21.96 -0.80 -3.75
CA LYS A 214 -23.36 -0.77 -3.27
C LYS A 214 -24.01 -2.14 -3.47
N VAL A 215 -23.92 -2.71 -4.66
CA VAL A 215 -24.44 -4.07 -4.97
C VAL A 215 -23.83 -5.13 -4.06
N CYS A 216 -22.53 -5.10 -3.79
CA CYS A 216 -21.88 -6.03 -2.86
C CYS A 216 -22.50 -5.98 -1.45
N VAL A 217 -22.83 -4.78 -0.95
CA VAL A 217 -23.48 -4.61 0.36
C VAL A 217 -24.90 -5.16 0.33
N ASP A 218 -25.65 -4.89 -0.73
CA ASP A 218 -27.04 -5.36 -0.86
C ASP A 218 -27.09 -6.90 -0.99
N LEU A 219 -26.19 -7.51 -1.75
CA LEU A 219 -26.06 -8.97 -1.85
C LEU A 219 -25.85 -9.64 -0.49
N VAL A 220 -25.01 -9.03 0.36
CA VAL A 220 -24.78 -9.57 1.71
C VAL A 220 -26.04 -9.50 2.56
N LYS A 221 -26.85 -8.42 2.42
CA LYS A 221 -28.13 -8.27 3.12
C LYS A 221 -29.20 -9.24 2.64
N GLU A 222 -29.07 -9.80 1.43
CA GLU A 222 -29.96 -10.83 0.90
C GLU A 222 -29.63 -12.25 1.42
N GLY A 223 -28.47 -12.42 2.03
CA GLY A 223 -28.05 -13.61 2.75
C GLY A 223 -27.13 -14.58 1.99
N PRO A 224 -26.41 -15.44 2.73
CA PRO A 224 -25.39 -16.34 2.18
C PRO A 224 -25.92 -17.31 1.12
N SER A 225 -27.16 -17.81 1.27
CA SER A 225 -27.76 -18.73 0.32
C SER A 225 -27.95 -18.10 -1.06
N LYS A 226 -28.33 -16.82 -1.12
CA LYS A 226 -28.48 -16.11 -2.39
C LYS A 226 -27.11 -15.90 -3.06
N VAL A 227 -26.11 -15.49 -2.29
CA VAL A 227 -24.73 -15.37 -2.78
C VAL A 227 -24.21 -16.71 -3.31
N LEU A 228 -24.46 -17.81 -2.59
CA LEU A 228 -24.05 -19.16 -3.03
C LEU A 228 -24.71 -19.57 -4.35
N ASN A 229 -26.04 -19.37 -4.47
CA ASN A 229 -26.78 -19.69 -5.67
C ASN A 229 -26.33 -18.82 -6.86
N ALA A 230 -26.11 -17.54 -6.65
CA ALA A 230 -25.57 -16.64 -7.66
C ALA A 230 -24.18 -17.09 -8.15
N LEU A 231 -23.27 -17.46 -7.24
CA LEU A 231 -21.96 -17.99 -7.61
C LEU A 231 -22.03 -19.30 -8.39
N ARG A 232 -22.97 -20.19 -8.03
CA ARG A 232 -23.20 -21.45 -8.76
C ARG A 232 -23.74 -21.23 -10.18
N SER A 233 -24.49 -20.16 -10.42
CA SER A 233 -25.01 -19.84 -11.75
C SER A 233 -23.93 -19.22 -12.66
N ILE A 234 -22.82 -18.70 -12.10
CA ILE A 234 -21.68 -18.19 -12.86
C ILE A 234 -20.81 -19.39 -13.25
N LYS A 235 -20.93 -19.86 -14.51
CA LYS A 235 -20.16 -21.00 -15.03
C LYS A 235 -18.70 -20.56 -15.29
N PRO A 236 -17.69 -21.26 -14.74
CA PRO A 236 -16.30 -20.99 -15.10
C PRO A 236 -16.03 -21.43 -16.55
N ARG A 237 -15.14 -20.73 -17.25
CA ARG A 237 -14.78 -20.97 -18.66
C ARG A 237 -14.29 -22.39 -18.96
N TYR A 238 -13.80 -23.12 -17.96
CA TYR A 238 -13.29 -24.49 -18.10
C TYR A 238 -14.37 -25.59 -18.05
N GLN A 239 -15.58 -25.26 -17.66
CA GLN A 239 -16.71 -26.11 -17.86
C GLN A 239 -17.35 -25.77 -19.23
N GLU A 240 -16.70 -26.15 -20.31
CA GLU A 240 -17.37 -26.28 -21.59
C GLU A 240 -18.47 -27.33 -21.41
N SER A 241 -19.69 -26.88 -21.29
CA SER A 241 -20.83 -27.81 -21.22
C SER A 241 -20.92 -28.54 -22.55
N LEU A 242 -21.33 -29.78 -22.50
CA LEU A 242 -21.74 -30.56 -23.71
C LEU A 242 -22.72 -29.79 -24.60
N ASP A 243 -23.42 -28.79 -24.07
CA ASP A 243 -24.34 -27.91 -24.78
C ASP A 243 -23.65 -27.10 -25.90
N ARG A 244 -22.33 -26.85 -25.84
CA ARG A 244 -21.59 -26.19 -26.93
C ARG A 244 -21.51 -27.05 -28.19
N TRP A 245 -21.66 -28.36 -28.03
CA TRP A 245 -21.66 -29.30 -29.13
C TRP A 245 -23.06 -29.52 -29.70
N LEU A 246 -24.11 -29.08 -28.99
CA LEU A 246 -25.52 -29.36 -29.32
C LEU A 246 -26.32 -28.15 -29.79
N SER A 247 -25.82 -26.91 -29.66
CA SER A 247 -26.55 -25.71 -30.03
C SER A 247 -25.73 -24.64 -30.72
N ASN A 248 -26.19 -24.23 -31.92
CA ASN A 248 -25.60 -23.19 -32.78
C ASN A 248 -25.93 -21.76 -32.38
N SER A 249 -26.34 -21.53 -31.15
CA SER A 249 -26.68 -20.16 -30.68
C SER A 249 -26.20 -19.97 -29.27
N SER A 250 -25.15 -19.16 -29.10
CA SER A 250 -24.86 -18.65 -27.76
C SER A 250 -23.96 -17.44 -27.72
N THR A 251 -24.48 -16.36 -27.22
CA THR A 251 -23.78 -15.34 -26.50
C THR A 251 -23.20 -15.98 -25.22
N SER A 252 -22.09 -16.71 -25.34
CA SER A 252 -21.35 -17.14 -24.17
C SER A 252 -20.51 -15.96 -23.68
N TYR A 253 -20.82 -15.40 -22.53
CA TYR A 253 -19.96 -14.50 -21.81
C TYR A 253 -18.72 -15.26 -21.37
N THR A 254 -17.70 -15.24 -22.19
CA THR A 254 -16.40 -15.85 -21.89
C THR A 254 -15.69 -14.95 -20.89
N VAL A 255 -15.73 -15.34 -19.64
CA VAL A 255 -14.98 -14.67 -18.56
C VAL A 255 -13.53 -15.10 -18.66
N ASP A 256 -12.72 -14.31 -19.39
CA ASP A 256 -11.28 -14.51 -19.46
C ASP A 256 -10.68 -14.32 -18.06
N THR A 257 -10.20 -15.42 -17.47
CA THR A 257 -9.35 -15.42 -16.26
C THR A 257 -9.92 -14.84 -14.98
N LEU A 258 -11.20 -14.90 -14.75
CA LEU A 258 -11.74 -14.70 -13.42
C LEU A 258 -11.62 -16.02 -12.66
N TYR A 259 -10.55 -16.18 -11.91
CA TYR A 259 -10.46 -17.26 -10.94
C TYR A 259 -11.63 -17.14 -9.98
N MET A 260 -12.57 -18.08 -10.06
CA MET A 260 -13.65 -18.17 -9.08
C MET A 260 -13.02 -18.30 -7.69
N PRO A 261 -13.49 -17.57 -6.70
CA PRO A 261 -12.94 -17.65 -5.36
C PRO A 261 -13.33 -19.00 -4.74
N PHE A 262 -12.36 -19.89 -4.55
CA PHE A 262 -12.60 -21.20 -3.95
C PHE A 262 -12.76 -21.17 -2.43
N ASN A 263 -12.23 -20.15 -1.76
CA ASN A 263 -12.12 -20.08 -0.30
C ASN A 263 -12.93 -18.92 0.30
N ILE A 264 -14.21 -18.84 -0.04
CA ILE A 264 -15.11 -17.89 0.60
C ILE A 264 -15.36 -18.34 2.05
N ASN A 265 -15.18 -17.42 2.98
CA ASN A 265 -15.52 -17.65 4.39
C ASN A 265 -17.04 -17.44 4.57
N TRP A 266 -17.77 -18.53 4.54
CA TRP A 266 -19.24 -18.53 4.65
C TRP A 266 -19.74 -18.12 6.02
N ASP A 267 -18.99 -18.42 7.09
CA ASP A 267 -19.33 -17.99 8.46
C ASP A 267 -19.20 -16.48 8.59
N ALA A 268 -18.14 -15.90 8.00
CA ALA A 268 -18.02 -14.44 7.95
C ALA A 268 -19.12 -13.78 7.13
N LEU A 269 -19.55 -14.41 6.03
CA LEU A 269 -20.65 -13.91 5.23
C LEU A 269 -21.99 -14.00 5.97
N LYS A 270 -22.21 -15.07 6.74
CA LYS A 270 -23.37 -15.21 7.62
C LYS A 270 -23.38 -14.14 8.71
N ASN A 271 -22.24 -13.92 9.37
CA ASN A 271 -22.10 -12.83 10.33
C ASN A 271 -22.36 -11.46 9.69
N ALA A 272 -21.87 -11.22 8.47
CA ALA A 272 -22.14 -9.98 7.75
C ALA A 272 -23.62 -9.79 7.43
N TYR A 273 -24.34 -10.88 7.11
CA TYR A 273 -25.79 -10.86 6.92
C TYR A 273 -26.54 -10.49 8.20
N GLU A 274 -26.10 -11.00 9.35
CA GLU A 274 -26.69 -10.67 10.67
C GLU A 274 -26.41 -9.22 11.09
N VAL A 275 -25.17 -8.74 10.86
CA VAL A 275 -24.71 -7.37 11.20
C VAL A 275 -25.35 -6.31 10.28
N LYS A 276 -25.68 -6.67 9.04
CA LYS A 276 -26.30 -5.78 8.02
C LYS A 276 -25.48 -4.49 7.80
N PRO A 277 -24.25 -4.59 7.25
CA PRO A 277 -23.40 -3.43 7.03
C PRO A 277 -24.12 -2.37 6.20
N ARG A 278 -23.97 -1.10 6.56
CA ARG A 278 -24.62 0.02 5.87
C ARG A 278 -23.91 0.40 4.57
N ASN A 279 -22.61 0.17 4.51
CA ASN A 279 -21.76 0.52 3.38
C ASN A 279 -20.62 -0.49 3.21
N PHE A 280 -19.85 -0.32 2.15
CA PHE A 280 -18.75 -1.23 1.79
C PHE A 280 -17.58 -1.20 2.77
N GLU A 281 -17.33 -0.07 3.42
CA GLU A 281 -16.30 0.06 4.46
C GLU A 281 -16.66 -0.79 5.68
N GLU A 282 -17.91 -0.71 6.14
CA GLU A 282 -18.41 -1.54 7.22
C GLU A 282 -18.35 -3.03 6.85
N LEU A 283 -18.73 -3.39 5.61
CA LEU A 283 -18.60 -4.76 5.12
C LEU A 283 -17.16 -5.25 5.18
N LEU A 284 -16.19 -4.46 4.72
CA LEU A 284 -14.78 -4.80 4.77
C LEU A 284 -14.27 -4.94 6.21
N SER A 285 -14.76 -4.14 7.15
CA SER A 285 -14.31 -4.15 8.53
C SER A 285 -14.69 -5.44 9.29
N ILE A 286 -15.67 -6.20 8.79
CA ILE A 286 -16.12 -7.46 9.40
C ILE A 286 -15.00 -8.50 9.34
N LYS A 287 -14.74 -9.12 10.49
CA LYS A 287 -13.71 -10.17 10.62
C LYS A 287 -14.06 -11.35 9.69
N GLY A 288 -13.08 -11.79 8.91
CA GLY A 288 -13.23 -12.92 7.99
C GLY A 288 -13.73 -12.56 6.59
N ILE A 289 -14.28 -11.37 6.35
CA ILE A 289 -14.53 -10.87 5.00
C ILE A 289 -13.18 -10.59 4.35
N GLY A 290 -12.79 -11.38 3.38
CA GLY A 290 -11.46 -11.35 2.76
C GLY A 290 -11.50 -11.23 1.24
N PRO A 291 -10.33 -11.36 0.58
CA PRO A 291 -10.22 -11.19 -0.89
C PRO A 291 -11.16 -12.09 -1.66
N ALA A 292 -11.31 -13.36 -1.26
CA ALA A 292 -12.19 -14.31 -1.93
C ALA A 292 -13.66 -13.88 -1.89
N THR A 293 -14.14 -13.43 -0.72
CA THR A 293 -15.52 -12.95 -0.57
C THR A 293 -15.76 -11.71 -1.42
N ILE A 294 -14.86 -10.71 -1.35
CA ILE A 294 -14.99 -9.47 -2.14
C ILE A 294 -14.96 -9.77 -3.64
N ARG A 295 -14.09 -10.67 -4.10
CA ARG A 295 -14.06 -11.07 -5.51
C ARG A 295 -15.33 -11.75 -5.94
N GLY A 296 -15.87 -12.67 -5.12
CA GLY A 296 -17.14 -13.35 -5.41
C GLY A 296 -18.30 -12.37 -5.54
N LEU A 297 -18.42 -11.42 -4.61
CA LEU A 297 -19.46 -10.39 -4.66
C LEU A 297 -19.31 -9.46 -5.86
N ALA A 298 -18.07 -9.07 -6.20
CA ALA A 298 -17.80 -8.22 -7.37
C ALA A 298 -18.14 -8.92 -8.69
N LEU A 299 -17.88 -10.24 -8.80
CA LEU A 299 -18.24 -11.04 -9.95
C LEU A 299 -19.76 -11.17 -10.11
N ILE A 300 -20.48 -11.41 -9.01
CA ILE A 300 -21.95 -11.44 -9.02
C ILE A 300 -22.48 -10.08 -9.47
N SER A 301 -21.94 -8.98 -8.93
CA SER A 301 -22.32 -7.61 -9.30
C SER A 301 -22.13 -7.34 -10.79
N GLU A 302 -21.00 -7.77 -11.36
CA GLU A 302 -20.71 -7.56 -12.79
C GLU A 302 -21.58 -8.44 -13.68
N ILE A 303 -21.61 -9.77 -13.42
CA ILE A 303 -22.17 -10.74 -14.36
C ILE A 303 -23.71 -10.81 -14.26
N ILE A 304 -24.25 -10.75 -13.06
CA ILE A 304 -25.70 -10.92 -12.82
C ILE A 304 -26.41 -9.56 -12.80
N TYR A 305 -25.80 -8.55 -12.21
CA TYR A 305 -26.43 -7.24 -12.04
C TYR A 305 -25.93 -6.18 -13.04
N GLY A 306 -24.99 -6.53 -13.94
CA GLY A 306 -24.48 -5.59 -14.96
C GLY A 306 -23.72 -4.39 -14.38
N THR A 307 -23.22 -4.52 -13.15
CA THR A 307 -22.54 -3.45 -12.42
C THR A 307 -21.07 -3.81 -12.17
N PRO A 308 -20.19 -3.54 -13.16
CA PRO A 308 -18.80 -3.98 -13.07
C PRO A 308 -17.99 -3.16 -12.07
N PRO A 309 -16.99 -3.78 -11.41
CA PRO A 309 -15.93 -3.05 -10.72
C PRO A 309 -14.93 -2.46 -11.72
N SER A 310 -13.98 -1.66 -11.24
CA SER A 310 -12.78 -1.35 -12.00
C SER A 310 -11.86 -2.57 -12.06
N TRP A 311 -11.46 -2.94 -13.26
CA TRP A 311 -10.43 -3.97 -13.51
C TRP A 311 -9.07 -3.37 -13.87
N LYS A 312 -8.94 -2.05 -13.73
CA LYS A 312 -7.71 -1.34 -14.02
C LYS A 312 -6.79 -1.34 -12.81
N ASP A 313 -5.51 -1.58 -13.04
CA ASP A 313 -4.49 -1.48 -11.97
C ASP A 313 -4.39 -0.03 -11.46
N PRO A 314 -4.60 0.22 -10.15
CA PRO A 314 -4.50 1.56 -9.56
C PRO A 314 -3.08 2.07 -9.35
N VAL A 315 -2.07 1.32 -9.75
CA VAL A 315 -0.67 1.75 -9.68
C VAL A 315 -0.46 3.04 -10.47
N LYS A 316 0.06 4.08 -9.82
CA LYS A 316 0.30 5.42 -10.41
C LYS A 316 1.78 5.73 -10.59
N TYR A 317 2.66 5.07 -9.82
CA TYR A 317 4.08 5.38 -9.77
C TYR A 317 4.92 4.12 -9.90
N SER A 318 6.09 4.23 -10.54
CA SER A 318 7.14 3.23 -10.42
C SER A 318 7.98 3.52 -9.16
N PHE A 319 8.86 2.58 -8.78
CA PHE A 319 9.80 2.84 -7.68
C PHE A 319 10.95 3.78 -8.08
N ALA A 320 11.13 4.03 -9.37
CA ALA A 320 11.93 5.12 -9.91
C ALA A 320 10.98 6.26 -10.34
N PHE A 321 11.50 7.46 -10.54
CA PHE A 321 10.71 8.62 -10.99
C PHE A 321 10.13 8.46 -12.41
N GLY A 322 10.06 7.27 -12.94
CA GLY A 322 9.63 6.91 -14.28
C GLY A 322 10.76 6.33 -15.11
N GLY A 323 10.46 5.82 -16.29
CA GLY A 323 11.42 5.19 -17.20
C GLY A 323 11.63 5.99 -18.47
N LYS A 324 12.82 5.85 -19.08
CA LYS A 324 13.19 6.52 -20.32
C LYS A 324 12.21 6.21 -21.47
N ASP A 325 11.69 5.01 -21.51
CA ASP A 325 10.85 4.53 -22.59
C ASP A 325 9.34 4.76 -22.33
N GLY A 326 9.01 5.60 -21.33
CA GLY A 326 7.63 5.98 -21.01
C GLY A 326 6.69 4.85 -20.60
N VAL A 327 7.21 3.65 -20.40
CA VAL A 327 6.44 2.47 -20.01
C VAL A 327 7.02 1.91 -18.72
N PRO A 328 6.20 1.73 -17.69
CA PRO A 328 4.77 2.03 -17.64
C PRO A 328 4.43 3.46 -17.23
N PHE A 329 5.41 4.29 -16.81
CA PHE A 329 5.17 5.61 -16.24
C PHE A 329 6.13 6.67 -16.81
N PRO A 330 5.65 7.88 -17.11
CA PRO A 330 6.50 9.01 -17.45
C PRO A 330 7.33 9.46 -16.26
N VAL A 331 8.46 10.12 -16.51
CA VAL A 331 9.29 10.72 -15.46
C VAL A 331 8.56 11.92 -14.85
N ASP A 332 8.34 11.88 -13.54
CA ASP A 332 7.83 13.01 -12.76
C ASP A 332 9.01 13.86 -12.29
N ARG A 333 9.42 14.81 -13.13
CA ARG A 333 10.59 15.68 -12.89
C ARG A 333 10.36 16.65 -11.74
N GLU A 334 9.19 17.25 -11.68
CA GLU A 334 8.84 18.24 -10.67
C GLU A 334 8.87 17.62 -9.25
N ALA A 335 8.18 16.49 -9.05
CA ALA A 335 8.22 15.77 -7.79
C ALA A 335 9.62 15.28 -7.41
N MET A 336 10.44 14.93 -8.40
CA MET A 336 11.83 14.54 -8.20
C MET A 336 12.67 15.71 -7.70
N ASP A 337 12.60 16.85 -8.39
CA ASP A 337 13.36 18.05 -8.05
C ASP A 337 12.95 18.59 -6.67
N GLU A 338 11.65 18.63 -6.36
CA GLU A 338 11.14 19.01 -5.03
C GLU A 338 11.70 18.12 -3.91
N ALA A 339 11.72 16.81 -4.12
CA ALA A 339 12.25 15.86 -3.13
C ALA A 339 13.76 16.06 -2.92
N ILE A 340 14.51 16.34 -3.98
CA ILE A 340 15.95 16.57 -3.93
C ILE A 340 16.28 17.86 -3.19
N GLU A 341 15.67 18.98 -3.58
CA GLU A 341 15.90 20.28 -2.98
C GLU A 341 15.60 20.27 -1.48
N PHE A 342 14.48 19.69 -1.10
CA PHE A 342 14.10 19.55 0.28
C PHE A 342 15.13 18.75 1.09
N LEU A 343 15.56 17.59 0.57
CA LEU A 343 16.54 16.76 1.26
C LEU A 343 17.92 17.40 1.33
N VAL A 344 18.35 18.14 0.30
CA VAL A 344 19.60 18.93 0.36
C VAL A 344 19.54 19.91 1.50
N GLY A 345 18.48 20.74 1.57
CA GLY A 345 18.33 21.74 2.63
C GLY A 345 18.33 21.14 4.04
N VAL A 346 17.66 20.00 4.21
CA VAL A 346 17.64 19.29 5.51
C VAL A 346 19.00 18.69 5.87
N ILE A 347 19.73 18.09 4.92
CA ILE A 347 21.05 17.48 5.16
C ILE A 347 22.07 18.57 5.55
N GLU A 348 22.01 19.75 4.92
CA GLU A 348 22.91 20.85 5.22
C GLU A 348 22.74 21.39 6.64
N LYS A 349 21.52 21.38 7.17
CA LYS A 349 21.19 21.84 8.52
C LYS A 349 21.35 20.76 9.60
N ALA A 350 21.47 19.47 9.20
CA ALA A 350 21.52 18.37 10.15
C ALA A 350 22.76 18.41 11.05
N GLU A 351 22.59 18.15 12.33
CA GLU A 351 23.66 17.98 13.32
C GLU A 351 24.38 16.63 13.12
N ILE A 352 25.11 16.52 12.01
CA ILE A 352 25.93 15.37 11.64
C ILE A 352 27.34 15.84 11.30
N ASN A 353 28.32 14.94 11.43
CA ASN A 353 29.67 15.30 11.07
C ASN A 353 29.81 15.53 9.55
N ASP A 354 30.83 16.36 9.17
CA ASP A 354 31.02 16.75 7.76
C ASP A 354 31.19 15.56 6.81
N ARG A 355 31.82 14.48 7.27
CA ARG A 355 31.98 13.26 6.46
C ARG A 355 30.64 12.60 6.16
N GLU A 356 29.75 12.51 7.14
CA GLU A 356 28.39 11.95 6.95
C GLU A 356 27.53 12.88 6.10
N ARG A 357 27.62 14.20 6.31
CA ARG A 357 26.96 15.22 5.47
C ARG A 357 27.39 15.08 4.00
N MET A 358 28.67 15.10 3.74
CA MET A 358 29.21 14.94 2.38
C MET A 358 28.86 13.61 1.74
N ASN A 359 28.86 12.52 2.50
CA ASN A 359 28.46 11.21 1.99
C ASN A 359 26.95 11.16 1.66
N SER A 360 26.11 11.81 2.46
CA SER A 360 24.65 11.87 2.22
C SER A 360 24.32 12.70 0.98
N LEU A 361 24.96 13.88 0.83
CA LEU A 361 24.83 14.71 -0.38
C LEU A 361 25.37 13.99 -1.63
N ARG A 362 26.47 13.25 -1.51
CA ARG A 362 27.02 12.47 -2.63
C ARG A 362 26.07 11.36 -3.05
N ARG A 363 25.45 10.63 -2.10
CA ARG A 363 24.45 9.61 -2.40
C ARG A 363 23.23 10.21 -3.08
N LEU A 364 22.73 11.33 -2.59
CA LEU A 364 21.60 12.03 -3.19
C LEU A 364 21.93 12.49 -4.62
N ARG A 365 23.11 13.11 -4.85
CA ARG A 365 23.59 13.49 -6.20
C ARG A 365 23.76 12.27 -7.10
N GLY A 366 24.30 11.16 -6.58
CA GLY A 366 24.42 9.91 -7.35
C GLY A 366 23.06 9.39 -7.82
N TYR A 367 22.05 9.49 -6.97
CA TYR A 367 20.67 9.18 -7.31
C TYR A 367 20.13 10.09 -8.41
N CYS A 368 20.33 11.41 -8.32
CA CYS A 368 19.94 12.38 -9.33
C CYS A 368 20.62 12.14 -10.68
N ASN A 369 21.95 11.92 -10.67
CA ASN A 369 22.73 11.70 -11.89
C ASN A 369 22.34 10.44 -12.65
N ILE A 370 21.92 9.37 -11.97
CA ILE A 370 21.43 8.16 -12.63
C ILE A 370 20.12 8.45 -13.38
N GLN A 371 19.32 9.37 -12.87
CA GLN A 371 18.04 9.76 -13.47
C GLN A 371 18.21 10.82 -14.59
N THR A 372 19.23 11.68 -14.50
CA THR A 372 19.49 12.75 -15.49
C THR A 372 20.40 12.34 -16.64
N CYS A 373 21.23 11.29 -16.50
CA CYS A 373 22.09 10.75 -17.55
C CYS A 373 21.35 10.02 -18.70
N HIS A 374 20.06 10.15 -18.75
CA HIS A 374 19.21 9.62 -19.82
C HIS A 374 18.50 10.75 -20.60
N LYS A 375 19.25 11.83 -20.88
CA LYS A 375 18.88 12.78 -21.94
C LYS A 375 19.28 12.25 -23.30
#